data_3d9855b0292b1cd7f2880be1a1eb8946
#
_entry.id   3d9855b0292b1cd7f2880be1a1eb8946
#
_cell.length_a   1.000
_cell.length_b   1.000
_cell.length_c   1.000
_cell.angle_alpha   90.00
_cell.angle_beta   90.00
_cell.angle_gamma   90.00
#
_symmetry.space_group_name_H-M   'P 1'
#
loop_
_entity.id
_entity.type
_entity.pdbx_description
1 polymer ?
#
loop_
_entity_poly.entity_id
_entity_poly.type
_entity_poly.pdbx_seq_one_letter_code
_entity_poly.pdbx_strand_id
1 'polypeptide(L)'
;MLRTNNCGELRETHLGQEVTICGWVQRIRDKGGRAWVDLRDRYGITQLMFEEGSTPEALMAVVRALGREYVIRAKGEVIERLSKNPKLPTGDIEIKVHHLEILNAAAIPPFLIEDETDGGDELRMKYRYLDIRRAPVRKNLELRHQVSRKTRAYLDDHEFIEVETPYLIKSTPEGARDFIVPSRMNQGQFYALPQSPQTFKQLLMVSGLDRYYQIVKCFRDEDLRADRQPEFTQIDCEMSFVEQEDILEMFEGLVTFLFKEIKQIDLTKFPKITYEDALRYYGSDKPDLRFEMRFVELNEVIGATDFPLFNEAELVVGINAKDCGGYSRKQLDELVNFVRKPQVGAKGLIYVKYNLDGSFKSSVDKFFDQDALSTWAKYF
;
A
#
# COMPACT_ATOMS: atom_id res chain seq x y z
N MET A 1 13.86 12.41 -31.30
CA MET A 1 12.92 11.57 -30.52
C MET A 1 11.73 11.19 -31.38
N LEU A 2 11.08 10.04 -31.16
CA LEU A 2 9.93 9.62 -31.97
C LEU A 2 8.64 10.38 -31.66
N ARG A 3 8.59 11.16 -30.59
CA ARG A 3 7.44 11.94 -30.14
C ARG A 3 7.84 13.35 -29.71
N THR A 4 6.93 14.31 -29.86
CA THR A 4 7.08 15.68 -29.36
C THR A 4 6.47 15.82 -27.96
N ASN A 5 5.33 15.14 -27.71
CA ASN A 5 4.54 15.24 -26.48
C ASN A 5 4.14 13.84 -25.94
N ASN A 6 3.77 13.80 -24.66
CA ASN A 6 3.20 12.62 -24.00
C ASN A 6 1.68 12.57 -24.18
N CYS A 7 1.08 11.37 -24.07
CA CYS A 7 -0.37 11.19 -24.20
C CYS A 7 -1.19 11.83 -23.06
N GLY A 8 -0.59 12.24 -21.95
CA GLY A 8 -1.26 12.91 -20.83
C GLY A 8 -1.02 14.40 -20.72
N GLU A 9 -0.22 14.97 -21.62
CA GLU A 9 0.34 16.32 -21.49
C GLU A 9 -0.53 17.40 -22.15
N LEU A 10 -1.21 17.06 -23.24
CA LEU A 10 -1.92 18.03 -24.08
C LEU A 10 -3.12 18.65 -23.40
N ARG A 11 -3.31 19.97 -23.61
CA ARG A 11 -4.40 20.79 -23.08
C ARG A 11 -4.88 21.77 -24.15
N GLU A 12 -5.91 22.56 -23.85
CA GLU A 12 -6.42 23.62 -24.74
C GLU A 12 -5.33 24.62 -25.16
N THR A 13 -4.30 24.82 -24.37
CA THR A 13 -3.14 25.68 -24.71
C THR A 13 -2.32 25.16 -25.89
N HIS A 14 -2.53 23.92 -26.33
CA HIS A 14 -1.87 23.32 -27.48
C HIS A 14 -2.73 23.34 -28.76
N LEU A 15 -3.93 23.95 -28.72
CA LEU A 15 -4.81 24.02 -29.90
C LEU A 15 -4.09 24.64 -31.10
N GLY A 16 -4.27 24.04 -32.27
CA GLY A 16 -3.63 24.43 -33.54
C GLY A 16 -2.18 23.99 -33.68
N GLN A 17 -1.57 23.38 -32.66
CA GLN A 17 -0.19 22.89 -32.75
C GLN A 17 -0.15 21.52 -33.42
N GLU A 18 0.86 21.32 -34.28
CA GLU A 18 1.19 20.02 -34.80
C GLU A 18 2.02 19.23 -33.80
N VAL A 19 1.56 18.04 -33.43
CA VAL A 19 2.20 17.18 -32.42
C VAL A 19 2.40 15.76 -32.94
N THR A 20 3.40 15.07 -32.40
CA THR A 20 3.63 13.64 -32.63
C THR A 20 3.60 12.95 -31.27
N ILE A 21 2.71 11.96 -31.13
CA ILE A 21 2.64 11.14 -29.92
C ILE A 21 2.82 9.66 -30.23
N CYS A 22 3.35 8.91 -29.26
CA CYS A 22 3.54 7.46 -29.34
C CYS A 22 2.93 6.80 -28.12
N GLY A 23 2.29 5.65 -28.29
CA GLY A 23 1.67 4.93 -27.19
C GLY A 23 1.05 3.61 -27.63
N TRP A 24 0.31 3.03 -26.72
CA TRP A 24 -0.46 1.81 -26.90
C TRP A 24 -1.92 2.14 -27.22
N VAL A 25 -2.48 1.48 -28.24
CA VAL A 25 -3.91 1.57 -28.58
C VAL A 25 -4.74 0.93 -27.46
N GLN A 26 -5.44 1.73 -26.69
CA GLN A 26 -6.29 1.24 -25.63
C GLN A 26 -7.69 0.85 -26.13
N ARG A 27 -8.30 1.72 -26.92
CA ARG A 27 -9.67 1.53 -27.43
C ARG A 27 -9.81 2.10 -28.83
N ILE A 28 -10.57 1.43 -29.67
CA ILE A 28 -10.93 1.88 -31.01
C ILE A 28 -12.45 1.97 -31.07
N ARG A 29 -12.96 3.06 -31.62
CA ARG A 29 -14.39 3.28 -31.87
C ARG A 29 -14.55 3.72 -33.33
N ASP A 30 -15.28 2.96 -34.11
CA ASP A 30 -15.68 3.31 -35.46
C ASP A 30 -17.21 3.45 -35.50
N LYS A 31 -17.71 4.59 -35.97
CA LYS A 31 -19.15 4.89 -36.05
C LYS A 31 -19.57 5.27 -37.48
N GLY A 32 -18.92 4.70 -38.49
CA GLY A 32 -19.16 5.05 -39.89
C GLY A 32 -18.84 6.54 -40.17
N GLY A 33 -17.94 6.79 -41.07
CA GLY A 33 -17.48 8.12 -41.39
C GLY A 33 -16.51 8.78 -40.38
N ARG A 34 -16.49 8.33 -39.13
CA ARG A 34 -15.53 8.79 -38.11
C ARG A 34 -15.02 7.63 -37.25
N ALA A 35 -13.70 7.60 -37.02
CA ALA A 35 -13.05 6.68 -36.11
C ALA A 35 -12.27 7.44 -35.05
N TRP A 36 -12.27 6.89 -33.84
CA TRP A 36 -11.49 7.40 -32.72
C TRP A 36 -10.64 6.28 -32.13
N VAL A 37 -9.41 6.66 -31.78
CA VAL A 37 -8.46 5.78 -31.10
C VAL A 37 -8.02 6.45 -29.81
N ASP A 38 -8.26 5.82 -28.67
CA ASP A 38 -7.70 6.25 -27.40
C ASP A 38 -6.27 5.70 -27.32
N LEU A 39 -5.28 6.57 -27.38
CA LEU A 39 -3.84 6.25 -27.31
C LEU A 39 -3.35 6.54 -25.90
N ARG A 40 -2.72 5.54 -25.28
CA ARG A 40 -2.25 5.58 -23.91
C ARG A 40 -0.74 5.45 -23.83
N ASP A 41 -0.12 6.24 -22.96
CA ASP A 41 1.21 6.00 -22.42
C ASP A 41 1.19 6.00 -20.88
N ARG A 42 2.37 6.07 -20.23
CA ARG A 42 2.42 6.11 -18.77
C ARG A 42 1.86 7.42 -18.16
N TYR A 43 1.79 8.49 -18.96
CA TYR A 43 1.39 9.82 -18.50
C TYR A 43 -0.11 10.07 -18.63
N GLY A 44 -0.79 9.34 -19.51
CA GLY A 44 -2.23 9.47 -19.69
C GLY A 44 -2.75 8.92 -21.00
N ILE A 45 -3.90 9.44 -21.41
CA ILE A 45 -4.64 9.03 -22.60
C ILE A 45 -4.96 10.26 -23.42
N THR A 46 -4.73 10.21 -24.73
CA THR A 46 -5.20 11.20 -25.68
C THR A 46 -6.03 10.54 -26.77
N GLN A 47 -7.17 11.16 -27.12
CA GLN A 47 -8.01 10.71 -28.22
C GLN A 47 -7.42 11.16 -29.56
N LEU A 48 -7.28 10.21 -30.48
CA LEU A 48 -7.01 10.47 -31.90
C LEU A 48 -8.30 10.44 -32.67
N MET A 49 -8.46 11.33 -33.64
CA MET A 49 -9.65 11.46 -34.50
C MET A 49 -9.27 11.30 -35.97
N PHE A 50 -10.08 10.51 -36.68
CA PHE A 50 -10.01 10.24 -38.10
C PHE A 50 -11.40 10.45 -38.71
N GLU A 51 -11.50 11.14 -39.82
CA GLU A 51 -12.77 11.49 -40.47
C GLU A 51 -12.72 11.20 -41.97
N GLU A 52 -13.68 10.42 -42.46
CA GLU A 52 -13.82 10.18 -43.91
C GLU A 52 -13.94 11.50 -44.68
N GLY A 53 -13.34 11.55 -45.85
CA GLY A 53 -13.27 12.77 -46.69
C GLY A 53 -12.13 13.73 -46.30
N SER A 54 -11.70 13.77 -45.05
CA SER A 54 -10.51 14.54 -44.63
C SER A 54 -9.28 13.67 -44.35
N THR A 55 -9.50 12.40 -43.98
CA THR A 55 -8.43 11.41 -43.80
C THR A 55 -8.31 10.55 -45.05
N PRO A 56 -7.11 10.36 -45.62
CA PRO A 56 -6.88 9.49 -46.80
C PRO A 56 -7.39 8.07 -46.54
N GLU A 57 -8.03 7.44 -47.55
CA GLU A 57 -8.59 6.08 -47.42
C GLU A 57 -7.55 5.02 -47.01
N ALA A 58 -6.30 5.17 -47.51
CA ALA A 58 -5.21 4.29 -47.09
C ALA A 58 -4.93 4.37 -45.59
N LEU A 59 -5.06 5.56 -44.99
CA LEU A 59 -4.89 5.76 -43.57
C LEU A 59 -6.09 5.20 -42.78
N MET A 60 -7.32 5.41 -43.27
CA MET A 60 -8.52 4.81 -42.70
C MET A 60 -8.44 3.26 -42.71
N ALA A 61 -7.90 2.65 -43.77
CA ALA A 61 -7.67 1.21 -43.80
C ALA A 61 -6.72 0.73 -42.69
N VAL A 62 -5.63 1.49 -42.44
CA VAL A 62 -4.71 1.20 -41.33
C VAL A 62 -5.41 1.30 -39.98
N VAL A 63 -6.25 2.36 -39.77
CA VAL A 63 -7.02 2.55 -38.52
C VAL A 63 -7.96 1.38 -38.25
N ARG A 64 -8.66 0.89 -39.29
CA ARG A 64 -9.58 -0.28 -39.21
C ARG A 64 -8.84 -1.58 -38.90
N ALA A 65 -7.54 -1.67 -39.27
CA ALA A 65 -6.70 -2.84 -39.00
C ALA A 65 -6.01 -2.81 -37.63
N LEU A 66 -6.13 -1.71 -36.86
CA LEU A 66 -5.51 -1.60 -35.54
C LEU A 66 -6.12 -2.60 -34.56
N GLY A 67 -5.26 -3.18 -33.74
CA GLY A 67 -5.65 -4.00 -32.58
C GLY A 67 -5.38 -3.28 -31.25
N ARG A 68 -6.01 -3.75 -30.18
CA ARG A 68 -5.68 -3.31 -28.82
C ARG A 68 -4.20 -3.59 -28.54
N GLU A 69 -3.58 -2.68 -27.78
CA GLU A 69 -2.17 -2.73 -27.37
C GLU A 69 -1.16 -2.66 -28.52
N TYR A 70 -1.59 -2.41 -29.76
CA TYR A 70 -0.64 -2.03 -30.83
C TYR A 70 0.10 -0.79 -30.41
N VAL A 71 1.39 -0.74 -30.68
CA VAL A 71 2.21 0.46 -30.48
C VAL A 71 2.20 1.28 -31.76
N ILE A 72 1.73 2.51 -31.67
CA ILE A 72 1.61 3.39 -32.82
C ILE A 72 2.30 4.74 -32.58
N ARG A 73 2.69 5.35 -33.67
CA ARG A 73 3.11 6.76 -33.77
C ARG A 73 2.05 7.50 -34.56
N ALA A 74 1.48 8.53 -34.00
CA ALA A 74 0.48 9.37 -34.64
C ALA A 74 0.96 10.82 -34.67
N LYS A 75 0.83 11.47 -35.83
CA LYS A 75 1.14 12.88 -36.04
C LYS A 75 -0.12 13.59 -36.53
N GLY A 76 -0.42 14.75 -35.94
CA GLY A 76 -1.61 15.51 -36.28
C GLY A 76 -1.70 16.82 -35.55
N GLU A 77 -2.76 17.55 -35.83
CA GLU A 77 -3.09 18.82 -35.21
C GLU A 77 -3.96 18.62 -33.97
N VAL A 78 -3.64 19.33 -32.90
CA VAL A 78 -4.46 19.37 -31.69
C VAL A 78 -5.70 20.25 -31.95
N ILE A 79 -6.87 19.67 -31.85
CA ILE A 79 -8.15 20.36 -32.03
C ILE A 79 -9.02 20.24 -30.79
N GLU A 80 -10.01 21.13 -30.66
CA GLU A 80 -11.00 21.05 -29.61
C GLU A 80 -11.92 19.85 -29.82
N ARG A 81 -12.21 19.13 -28.76
CA ARG A 81 -13.06 17.95 -28.80
C ARG A 81 -14.54 18.35 -28.85
N LEU A 82 -15.29 17.82 -29.80
CA LEU A 82 -16.72 18.08 -29.92
C LEU A 82 -17.52 17.63 -28.69
N SER A 83 -17.12 16.52 -28.07
CA SER A 83 -17.76 16.01 -26.85
C SER A 83 -16.69 15.89 -25.76
N LYS A 84 -16.62 16.92 -24.93
CA LYS A 84 -15.63 16.98 -23.83
C LYS A 84 -15.81 15.84 -22.82
N ASN A 85 -14.71 15.32 -22.28
CA ASN A 85 -14.71 14.26 -21.29
C ASN A 85 -14.01 14.70 -20.00
N PRO A 86 -14.76 15.16 -18.98
CA PRO A 86 -14.18 15.69 -17.74
C PRO A 86 -13.44 14.63 -16.89
N LYS A 87 -13.54 13.34 -17.25
CA LYS A 87 -12.83 12.26 -16.57
C LYS A 87 -11.36 12.14 -16.98
N LEU A 88 -10.97 12.79 -18.08
CA LEU A 88 -9.59 12.76 -18.58
C LEU A 88 -8.98 14.15 -18.53
N PRO A 89 -7.73 14.31 -18.07
CA PRO A 89 -7.03 15.61 -18.12
C PRO A 89 -6.87 16.19 -19.52
N THR A 90 -6.91 15.34 -20.55
CA THR A 90 -6.84 15.69 -22.00
C THR A 90 -8.23 15.69 -22.64
N GLY A 91 -9.30 15.64 -21.83
CA GLY A 91 -10.65 15.39 -22.32
C GLY A 91 -11.29 16.56 -23.10
N ASP A 92 -10.68 17.73 -23.10
CA ASP A 92 -11.15 18.91 -23.85
C ASP A 92 -10.59 18.96 -25.27
N ILE A 93 -9.54 18.15 -25.55
CA ILE A 93 -8.87 18.14 -26.86
C ILE A 93 -8.83 16.75 -27.47
N GLU A 94 -8.62 16.69 -28.77
CA GLU A 94 -8.29 15.48 -29.52
C GLU A 94 -7.26 15.83 -30.61
N ILE A 95 -6.62 14.83 -31.20
CA ILE A 95 -5.69 15.03 -32.30
C ILE A 95 -6.34 14.62 -33.60
N LYS A 96 -6.49 15.55 -34.55
CA LYS A 96 -6.84 15.26 -35.95
C LYS A 96 -5.63 14.71 -36.63
N VAL A 97 -5.58 13.39 -36.87
CA VAL A 97 -4.40 12.68 -37.36
C VAL A 97 -4.34 12.74 -38.86
N HIS A 98 -3.16 13.06 -39.41
CA HIS A 98 -2.85 13.00 -40.83
C HIS A 98 -1.71 12.03 -41.17
N HIS A 99 -0.97 11.50 -40.15
CA HIS A 99 0.02 10.45 -40.35
C HIS A 99 -0.01 9.47 -39.19
N LEU A 100 -0.05 8.17 -39.49
CA LEU A 100 -0.04 7.07 -38.55
C LEU A 100 0.91 5.99 -38.98
N GLU A 101 1.71 5.50 -38.07
CA GLU A 101 2.62 4.39 -38.25
C GLU A 101 2.42 3.35 -37.17
N ILE A 102 2.28 2.09 -37.57
CA ILE A 102 2.31 0.96 -36.60
C ILE A 102 3.79 0.64 -36.36
N LEU A 103 4.25 0.96 -35.12
CA LEU A 103 5.62 0.65 -34.71
C LEU A 103 5.75 -0.83 -34.33
N ASN A 104 4.70 -1.40 -33.72
CA ASN A 104 4.66 -2.82 -33.38
C ASN A 104 3.21 -3.30 -33.23
N ALA A 105 2.89 -4.41 -33.86
CA ALA A 105 1.62 -5.10 -33.64
C ALA A 105 1.69 -5.95 -32.36
N ALA A 106 0.56 -6.14 -31.71
CA ALA A 106 0.45 -6.96 -30.50
C ALA A 106 -0.58 -8.09 -30.69
N ALA A 107 -0.33 -9.22 -30.05
CA ALA A 107 -1.36 -10.22 -29.86
C ALA A 107 -2.48 -9.69 -28.94
N ILE A 108 -3.65 -10.30 -28.98
CA ILE A 108 -4.75 -9.95 -28.10
C ILE A 108 -4.30 -10.17 -26.64
N PRO A 109 -4.38 -9.13 -25.76
CA PRO A 109 -3.97 -9.28 -24.39
C PRO A 109 -4.91 -10.24 -23.63
N PRO A 110 -4.38 -10.98 -22.63
CA PRO A 110 -5.15 -11.98 -21.91
C PRO A 110 -6.23 -11.41 -20.98
N PHE A 111 -6.21 -10.10 -20.73
CA PHE A 111 -7.20 -9.34 -19.98
C PHE A 111 -7.21 -7.87 -20.44
N LEU A 112 -8.26 -7.13 -20.08
CA LEU A 112 -8.36 -5.70 -20.38
C LEU A 112 -7.36 -4.89 -19.53
N ILE A 113 -6.52 -4.09 -20.21
CA ILE A 113 -5.56 -3.20 -19.56
C ILE A 113 -6.25 -1.86 -19.27
N GLU A 114 -7.20 -1.89 -18.35
CA GLU A 114 -8.01 -0.76 -17.88
C GLU A 114 -7.98 -0.75 -16.34
N ASP A 115 -8.33 0.36 -15.70
CA ASP A 115 -8.28 0.49 -14.23
C ASP A 115 -9.17 -0.54 -13.56
N GLU A 116 -10.37 -0.77 -14.10
CA GLU A 116 -11.23 -1.92 -13.80
C GLU A 116 -11.00 -2.99 -14.88
N THR A 117 -10.40 -4.11 -14.49
CA THR A 117 -10.04 -5.19 -15.39
C THR A 117 -10.90 -6.43 -15.15
N ASP A 118 -11.10 -7.24 -16.18
CA ASP A 118 -11.70 -8.57 -16.14
C ASP A 118 -10.71 -9.69 -15.73
N GLY A 119 -9.42 -9.34 -15.58
CA GLY A 119 -8.37 -10.27 -15.18
C GLY A 119 -8.36 -10.57 -13.69
N GLY A 120 -8.52 -11.85 -13.31
CA GLY A 120 -8.31 -12.34 -11.96
C GLY A 120 -6.85 -12.24 -11.51
N ASP A 121 -6.60 -12.38 -10.20
CA ASP A 121 -5.27 -12.19 -9.60
C ASP A 121 -4.20 -13.12 -10.20
N GLU A 122 -4.51 -14.39 -10.41
CA GLU A 122 -3.58 -15.36 -11.00
C GLU A 122 -3.13 -14.94 -12.41
N LEU A 123 -4.08 -14.53 -13.25
CA LEU A 123 -3.79 -14.10 -14.61
C LEU A 123 -2.96 -12.81 -14.65
N ARG A 124 -3.27 -11.86 -13.77
CA ARG A 124 -2.51 -10.61 -13.62
C ARG A 124 -1.10 -10.84 -13.08
N MET A 125 -0.92 -11.81 -12.20
CA MET A 125 0.42 -12.21 -11.72
C MET A 125 1.23 -12.87 -12.83
N LYS A 126 0.63 -13.76 -13.63
CA LYS A 126 1.30 -14.40 -14.77
C LYS A 126 1.75 -13.40 -15.83
N TYR A 127 0.92 -12.38 -16.09
CA TYR A 127 1.21 -11.34 -17.08
C TYR A 127 1.45 -9.98 -16.38
N ARG A 128 2.25 -9.97 -15.32
CA ARG A 128 2.48 -8.80 -14.48
C ARG A 128 2.98 -7.57 -15.26
N TYR A 129 3.77 -7.76 -16.30
CA TYR A 129 4.24 -6.69 -17.19
C TYR A 129 3.11 -5.98 -17.95
N LEU A 130 1.96 -6.63 -18.19
CA LEU A 130 0.76 -5.99 -18.72
C LEU A 130 -0.04 -5.30 -17.62
N ASP A 131 -0.16 -5.94 -16.46
CA ASP A 131 -0.87 -5.38 -15.30
C ASP A 131 -0.23 -4.06 -14.82
N ILE A 132 1.09 -3.92 -14.92
CA ILE A 132 1.81 -2.67 -14.60
C ILE A 132 1.40 -1.50 -15.50
N ARG A 133 0.86 -1.72 -16.70
CA ARG A 133 0.34 -0.65 -17.57
C ARG A 133 -0.93 0.00 -16.99
N ARG A 134 -1.64 -0.66 -16.10
CA ARG A 134 -2.84 -0.14 -15.42
C ARG A 134 -2.45 0.93 -14.39
N ALA A 135 -3.25 2.00 -14.31
CA ALA A 135 -2.95 3.12 -13.41
C ALA A 135 -2.83 2.71 -11.92
N PRO A 136 -3.69 1.85 -11.36
CA PRO A 136 -3.58 1.46 -9.94
C PRO A 136 -2.23 0.83 -9.60
N VAL A 137 -1.72 -0.07 -10.47
CA VAL A 137 -0.44 -0.76 -10.24
C VAL A 137 0.74 0.17 -10.49
N ARG A 138 0.69 0.94 -11.58
CA ARG A 138 1.73 1.91 -11.92
C ARG A 138 1.92 2.96 -10.82
N LYS A 139 0.82 3.51 -10.29
CA LYS A 139 0.87 4.51 -9.20
C LYS A 139 1.58 3.98 -7.96
N ASN A 140 1.47 2.67 -7.66
CA ASN A 140 2.22 2.07 -6.55
C ASN A 140 3.73 2.07 -6.79
N LEU A 141 4.17 1.81 -8.04
CA LEU A 141 5.59 1.89 -8.40
C LEU A 141 6.10 3.35 -8.36
N GLU A 142 5.29 4.29 -8.85
CA GLU A 142 5.60 5.73 -8.79
C GLU A 142 5.68 6.22 -7.33
N LEU A 143 4.74 5.79 -6.49
CA LEU A 143 4.76 6.08 -5.05
C LEU A 143 6.05 5.54 -4.39
N ARG A 144 6.39 4.28 -4.66
CA ARG A 144 7.63 3.66 -4.14
C ARG A 144 8.88 4.43 -4.58
N HIS A 145 8.92 4.85 -5.84
CA HIS A 145 10.01 5.69 -6.35
C HIS A 145 10.10 7.02 -5.60
N GLN A 146 8.96 7.70 -5.39
CA GLN A 146 8.91 8.96 -4.65
C GLN A 146 9.37 8.79 -3.20
N VAL A 147 8.91 7.75 -2.51
CA VAL A 147 9.34 7.43 -1.14
C VAL A 147 10.86 7.27 -1.10
N SER A 148 11.44 6.43 -1.96
CA SER A 148 12.88 6.19 -1.97
C SER A 148 13.68 7.48 -2.26
N ARG A 149 13.23 8.30 -3.22
CA ARG A 149 13.89 9.56 -3.56
C ARG A 149 13.83 10.57 -2.42
N LYS A 150 12.66 10.71 -1.78
CA LYS A 150 12.47 11.66 -0.67
C LYS A 150 13.19 11.20 0.59
N THR A 151 13.26 9.89 0.85
CA THR A 151 14.07 9.34 1.94
C THR A 151 15.55 9.71 1.78
N ARG A 152 16.11 9.53 0.57
CA ARG A 152 17.50 9.94 0.30
C ARG A 152 17.71 11.43 0.58
N ALA A 153 16.84 12.28 0.01
CA ALA A 153 16.97 13.73 0.23
C ALA A 153 16.92 14.10 1.73
N TYR A 154 16.01 13.50 2.50
CA TYR A 154 15.93 13.76 3.94
C TYR A 154 17.18 13.31 4.68
N LEU A 155 17.68 12.12 4.39
CA LEU A 155 18.85 11.57 5.08
C LEU A 155 20.14 12.31 4.66
N ASP A 156 20.26 12.69 3.38
CA ASP A 156 21.39 13.52 2.89
C ASP A 156 21.40 14.89 3.58
N ASP A 157 20.23 15.54 3.74
CA ASP A 157 20.08 16.83 4.45
C ASP A 157 20.43 16.72 5.95
N HIS A 158 20.40 15.48 6.51
CA HIS A 158 20.79 15.17 7.88
C HIS A 158 22.20 14.54 7.98
N GLU A 159 23.03 14.74 6.98
CA GLU A 159 24.44 14.32 6.94
C GLU A 159 24.68 12.81 7.00
N PHE A 160 23.70 11.99 6.57
CA PHE A 160 23.92 10.58 6.39
C PHE A 160 24.62 10.29 5.06
N ILE A 161 25.46 9.27 5.05
CA ILE A 161 26.14 8.79 3.84
C ILE A 161 25.54 7.47 3.39
N GLU A 162 25.06 7.40 2.14
CA GLU A 162 24.59 6.14 1.53
C GLU A 162 25.77 5.24 1.17
N VAL A 163 25.83 4.04 1.75
CA VAL A 163 26.90 3.08 1.45
C VAL A 163 26.29 1.75 1.05
N GLU A 164 26.62 1.27 -0.16
CA GLU A 164 26.25 -0.07 -0.60
C GLU A 164 27.13 -1.12 0.08
N THR A 165 26.48 -2.15 0.63
CA THR A 165 27.13 -3.28 1.27
C THR A 165 27.00 -4.56 0.45
N PRO A 166 27.94 -5.54 0.58
CA PRO A 166 27.87 -6.79 -0.17
C PRO A 166 26.63 -7.63 0.14
N TYR A 167 26.11 -8.33 -0.88
CA TYR A 167 25.02 -9.30 -0.76
C TYR A 167 25.54 -10.75 -0.61
N LEU A 168 26.69 -11.08 -1.17
CA LEU A 168 27.30 -12.40 -1.02
C LEU A 168 28.22 -12.37 0.21
N ILE A 169 27.69 -12.75 1.35
CA ILE A 169 28.37 -12.62 2.64
C ILE A 169 28.52 -13.98 3.32
N LYS A 170 29.22 -14.01 4.43
CA LYS A 170 29.23 -15.15 5.35
C LYS A 170 27.91 -15.17 6.15
N SER A 171 27.35 -16.35 6.40
CA SER A 171 26.20 -16.51 7.28
C SER A 171 26.42 -15.82 8.62
N THR A 172 25.41 -15.05 9.05
CA THR A 172 25.37 -14.35 10.33
C THR A 172 24.07 -14.70 11.06
N PRO A 173 24.11 -15.11 12.34
CA PRO A 173 22.91 -15.49 13.08
C PRO A 173 22.13 -14.23 13.51
N GLU A 174 21.15 -13.82 12.72
CA GLU A 174 20.30 -12.63 12.99
C GLU A 174 18.84 -12.99 13.35
N GLY A 175 18.56 -14.26 13.66
CA GLY A 175 17.25 -14.70 14.14
C GLY A 175 16.34 -15.36 13.09
N ALA A 176 16.59 -15.20 11.79
CA ALA A 176 15.94 -15.93 10.70
C ALA A 176 16.88 -17.00 10.13
N ARG A 177 16.37 -17.86 9.24
CA ARG A 177 17.24 -18.71 8.42
C ARG A 177 17.75 -17.94 7.22
N ASP A 178 18.99 -18.23 6.82
CA ASP A 178 19.63 -17.62 5.67
C ASP A 178 19.27 -18.35 4.38
N PHE A 179 19.08 -17.59 3.30
CA PHE A 179 19.20 -18.14 1.95
C PHE A 179 20.67 -18.33 1.63
N ILE A 180 21.05 -19.53 1.19
CA ILE A 180 22.43 -19.86 0.87
C ILE A 180 22.65 -19.94 -0.63
N VAL A 181 23.84 -19.48 -1.09
CA VAL A 181 24.27 -19.50 -2.48
C VAL A 181 25.52 -20.36 -2.60
N PRO A 182 25.51 -21.48 -3.35
CA PRO A 182 26.68 -22.33 -3.51
C PRO A 182 27.83 -21.58 -4.18
N SER A 183 29.05 -21.73 -3.64
CA SER A 183 30.26 -21.22 -4.28
C SER A 183 30.76 -22.18 -5.36
N ARG A 184 30.81 -21.72 -6.60
CA ARG A 184 31.41 -22.51 -7.70
C ARG A 184 32.92 -22.63 -7.56
N MET A 185 33.58 -21.61 -7.03
CA MET A 185 35.05 -21.56 -6.91
C MET A 185 35.57 -22.39 -5.71
N ASN A 186 34.77 -22.51 -4.66
CA ASN A 186 35.17 -23.21 -3.43
C ASN A 186 34.16 -24.33 -3.17
N GLN A 187 34.52 -25.54 -3.57
CA GLN A 187 33.65 -26.71 -3.43
C GLN A 187 33.27 -26.95 -1.96
N GLY A 188 31.99 -27.18 -1.69
CA GLY A 188 31.47 -27.40 -0.33
C GLY A 188 31.29 -26.13 0.50
N GLN A 189 31.58 -24.96 -0.04
CA GLN A 189 31.36 -23.66 0.62
C GLN A 189 30.17 -22.91 0.04
N PHE A 190 29.57 -22.05 0.86
CA PHE A 190 28.38 -21.29 0.51
C PHE A 190 28.53 -19.83 0.96
N TYR A 191 27.97 -18.93 0.17
CA TYR A 191 27.62 -17.59 0.63
C TYR A 191 26.21 -17.61 1.22
N ALA A 192 25.92 -16.63 2.07
CA ALA A 192 24.57 -16.33 2.53
C ALA A 192 24.10 -14.99 1.93
N LEU A 193 22.78 -14.85 1.73
CA LEU A 193 22.18 -13.57 1.45
C LEU A 193 21.86 -12.84 2.77
N PRO A 194 22.10 -11.52 2.88
CA PRO A 194 21.99 -10.81 4.15
C PRO A 194 20.54 -10.70 4.63
N GLN A 195 20.31 -10.98 5.90
CA GLN A 195 19.05 -10.70 6.58
C GLN A 195 18.87 -9.20 6.86
N SER A 196 19.99 -8.52 7.07
CA SER A 196 20.19 -7.07 7.12
C SER A 196 21.69 -6.78 6.91
N PRO A 197 22.12 -5.54 6.64
CA PRO A 197 23.53 -5.17 6.55
C PRO A 197 24.19 -4.98 7.94
N GLN A 198 23.74 -5.68 8.98
CA GLN A 198 24.09 -5.43 10.38
C GLN A 198 25.60 -5.40 10.65
N THR A 199 26.33 -6.41 10.18
CA THR A 199 27.79 -6.47 10.38
C THR A 199 28.51 -5.29 9.71
N PHE A 200 28.10 -4.94 8.51
CA PHE A 200 28.75 -3.87 7.74
C PHE A 200 28.49 -2.50 8.32
N LYS A 201 27.23 -2.19 8.72
CA LYS A 201 26.92 -0.90 9.32
C LYS A 201 27.64 -0.70 10.66
N GLN A 202 27.80 -1.76 11.46
CA GLN A 202 28.64 -1.70 12.67
C GLN A 202 30.11 -1.38 12.34
N LEU A 203 30.66 -2.04 11.32
CA LEU A 203 32.04 -1.76 10.87
C LEU A 203 32.19 -0.33 10.35
N LEU A 204 31.18 0.22 9.69
CA LEU A 204 31.18 1.62 9.23
C LEU A 204 31.18 2.60 10.41
N MET A 205 30.43 2.31 11.48
CA MET A 205 30.46 3.11 12.72
C MET A 205 31.85 3.03 13.38
N VAL A 206 32.41 1.84 13.52
CA VAL A 206 33.80 1.65 14.05
C VAL A 206 34.84 2.37 13.19
N SER A 207 34.58 2.50 11.89
CA SER A 207 35.44 3.23 10.96
C SER A 207 35.31 4.76 11.03
N GLY A 208 34.41 5.26 11.88
CA GLY A 208 34.22 6.70 12.10
C GLY A 208 33.31 7.38 11.07
N LEU A 209 32.37 6.63 10.47
CA LEU A 209 31.45 7.21 9.48
C LEU A 209 30.33 8.03 10.12
N ASP A 210 30.03 7.82 11.39
CA ASP A 210 29.03 8.49 12.23
C ASP A 210 27.58 8.31 11.82
N ARG A 211 27.20 8.54 10.56
CA ARG A 211 25.83 8.43 10.05
C ARG A 211 25.82 7.70 8.71
N TYR A 212 25.24 6.52 8.71
CA TYR A 212 25.12 5.66 7.55
C TYR A 212 23.67 5.41 7.24
N TYR A 213 23.32 5.27 5.95
CA TYR A 213 22.09 4.65 5.51
C TYR A 213 22.26 3.84 4.24
N GLN A 214 21.28 2.97 3.98
CA GLN A 214 21.14 2.24 2.72
C GLN A 214 19.68 1.87 2.49
N ILE A 215 19.18 2.02 1.26
CA ILE A 215 17.91 1.42 0.83
C ILE A 215 18.23 0.03 0.27
N VAL A 216 18.18 -0.98 1.13
CA VAL A 216 18.80 -2.30 0.92
C VAL A 216 17.78 -3.41 0.79
N LYS A 217 18.08 -4.40 -0.05
CA LYS A 217 17.37 -5.68 -0.09
C LYS A 217 17.83 -6.57 1.05
N CYS A 218 16.84 -7.14 1.76
CA CYS A 218 17.04 -8.08 2.85
C CYS A 218 16.32 -9.39 2.52
N PHE A 219 16.88 -10.49 3.02
CA PHE A 219 16.44 -11.85 2.69
C PHE A 219 16.26 -12.66 3.97
N ARG A 220 15.07 -13.25 4.17
CA ARG A 220 14.79 -14.09 5.33
C ARG A 220 13.99 -15.31 4.91
N ASP A 221 14.52 -16.51 5.15
CA ASP A 221 13.83 -17.77 4.88
C ASP A 221 12.93 -18.13 6.06
N GLU A 222 11.78 -17.45 6.12
CA GLU A 222 10.76 -17.59 7.15
C GLU A 222 9.40 -17.91 6.55
N ASP A 223 8.47 -18.36 7.39
CA ASP A 223 7.09 -18.58 6.99
C ASP A 223 6.43 -17.28 6.51
N LEU A 224 5.78 -17.35 5.36
CA LEU A 224 5.08 -16.22 4.77
C LEU A 224 3.86 -15.85 5.60
N ARG A 225 3.64 -14.54 5.76
CA ARG A 225 2.43 -13.95 6.33
C ARG A 225 1.91 -12.86 5.40
N ALA A 226 0.73 -12.30 5.68
CA ALA A 226 0.12 -11.26 4.84
C ALA A 226 1.05 -10.06 4.57
N ASP A 227 1.91 -9.71 5.53
CA ASP A 227 2.82 -8.57 5.52
C ASP A 227 4.32 -8.96 5.42
N ARG A 228 4.64 -10.27 5.34
CA ARG A 228 6.02 -10.76 5.29
C ARG A 228 6.35 -11.41 3.96
N GLN A 229 7.45 -10.98 3.37
CA GLN A 229 8.02 -11.52 2.15
C GLN A 229 9.43 -12.04 2.41
N PRO A 230 9.86 -13.11 1.72
CA PRO A 230 11.21 -13.66 1.89
C PRO A 230 12.30 -12.69 1.40
N GLU A 231 11.95 -11.81 0.48
CA GLU A 231 12.77 -10.71 -0.02
C GLU A 231 12.01 -9.39 0.15
N PHE A 232 12.59 -8.44 0.87
CA PHE A 232 11.97 -7.14 1.12
C PHE A 232 13.03 -6.02 1.14
N THR A 233 12.59 -4.78 1.19
CA THR A 233 13.49 -3.62 1.23
C THR A 233 13.40 -2.94 2.59
N GLN A 234 14.56 -2.62 3.18
CA GLN A 234 14.67 -1.76 4.35
C GLN A 234 15.21 -0.39 3.96
N ILE A 235 14.78 0.63 4.66
CA ILE A 235 15.53 1.87 4.86
C ILE A 235 16.35 1.58 6.12
N ASP A 236 17.61 1.20 5.92
CA ASP A 236 18.51 0.82 7.00
C ASP A 236 19.41 2.00 7.34
N CYS A 237 19.51 2.33 8.62
CA CYS A 237 20.28 3.46 9.11
C CYS A 237 21.08 3.05 10.36
N GLU A 238 22.23 3.71 10.57
CA GLU A 238 23.00 3.58 11.80
C GLU A 238 23.60 4.95 12.15
N MET A 239 23.65 5.27 13.44
CA MET A 239 24.19 6.52 13.97
C MET A 239 25.10 6.24 15.16
N SER A 240 26.20 7.02 15.26
CA SER A 240 27.09 7.05 16.42
C SER A 240 26.76 8.24 17.32
N PHE A 241 27.19 8.15 18.60
CA PHE A 241 27.10 9.25 19.59
C PHE A 241 25.68 9.78 19.83
N VAL A 242 24.70 8.87 19.90
CA VAL A 242 23.28 9.19 20.07
C VAL A 242 22.65 8.36 21.18
N GLU A 243 21.61 8.93 21.77
CA GLU A 243 20.72 8.25 22.72
C GLU A 243 19.42 7.83 22.02
N GLN A 244 18.56 7.09 22.72
CA GLN A 244 17.29 6.59 22.21
C GLN A 244 16.40 7.72 21.65
N GLU A 245 16.36 8.87 22.36
CA GLU A 245 15.50 9.98 21.98
C GLU A 245 15.92 10.61 20.64
N ASP A 246 17.23 10.69 20.37
CA ASP A 246 17.76 11.21 19.12
C ASP A 246 17.31 10.37 17.92
N ILE A 247 17.30 9.03 18.09
CA ILE A 247 16.83 8.09 17.07
C ILE A 247 15.32 8.25 16.84
N LEU A 248 14.54 8.35 17.92
CA LEU A 248 13.08 8.51 17.82
C LEU A 248 12.72 9.82 17.12
N GLU A 249 13.38 10.94 17.47
CA GLU A 249 13.16 12.24 16.86
C GLU A 249 13.54 12.24 15.36
N MET A 250 14.68 11.64 15.03
CA MET A 250 15.16 11.53 13.66
C MET A 250 14.17 10.79 12.77
N PHE A 251 13.66 9.66 13.21
CA PHE A 251 12.74 8.84 12.40
C PHE A 251 11.29 9.31 12.44
N GLU A 252 10.83 9.94 13.53
CA GLU A 252 9.57 10.68 13.56
C GLU A 252 9.60 11.80 12.51
N GLY A 253 10.72 12.53 12.43
CA GLY A 253 10.96 13.56 11.43
C GLY A 253 10.92 13.01 10.00
N LEU A 254 11.60 11.89 9.72
CA LEU A 254 11.56 11.23 8.41
C LEU A 254 10.14 10.84 8.01
N VAL A 255 9.38 10.18 8.91
CA VAL A 255 8.01 9.74 8.61
C VAL A 255 7.11 10.95 8.35
N THR A 256 7.17 11.98 9.20
CA THR A 256 6.40 13.22 9.05
C THR A 256 6.72 13.92 7.73
N PHE A 257 8.00 14.03 7.37
CA PHE A 257 8.45 14.58 6.10
C PHE A 257 7.89 13.81 4.90
N LEU A 258 7.95 12.47 4.91
CA LEU A 258 7.44 11.64 3.83
C LEU A 258 5.92 11.78 3.66
N PHE A 259 5.15 11.81 4.74
CA PHE A 259 3.70 12.00 4.66
C PHE A 259 3.34 13.39 4.13
N LYS A 260 4.05 14.43 4.56
CA LYS A 260 3.85 15.79 4.07
C LYS A 260 4.17 15.90 2.58
N GLU A 261 5.37 15.47 2.17
CA GLU A 261 5.87 15.64 0.81
C GLU A 261 5.13 14.79 -0.24
N ILE A 262 4.64 13.61 0.15
CA ILE A 262 4.07 12.64 -0.79
C ILE A 262 2.54 12.64 -0.75
N LYS A 263 1.96 12.75 0.45
CA LYS A 263 0.52 12.66 0.66
C LYS A 263 -0.14 13.99 0.98
N GLN A 264 0.61 15.06 1.21
CA GLN A 264 0.14 16.36 1.66
C GLN A 264 -0.63 16.27 3.00
N ILE A 265 -0.17 15.36 3.88
CA ILE A 265 -0.74 15.14 5.21
C ILE A 265 0.26 15.64 6.24
N ASP A 266 -0.17 16.60 7.06
CA ASP A 266 0.59 17.03 8.23
C ASP A 266 0.25 16.10 9.40
N LEU A 267 1.25 15.31 9.84
CA LEU A 267 1.12 14.44 11.00
C LEU A 267 1.37 15.23 12.28
N THR A 268 0.60 14.92 13.33
CA THR A 268 0.88 15.40 14.68
C THR A 268 2.02 14.61 15.31
N LYS A 269 2.60 15.12 16.38
CA LYS A 269 3.62 14.41 17.15
C LYS A 269 3.12 13.02 17.58
N PHE A 270 3.96 12.01 17.45
CA PHE A 270 3.59 10.64 17.79
C PHE A 270 3.54 10.46 19.31
N PRO A 271 2.47 9.82 19.83
CA PRO A 271 2.40 9.50 21.25
C PRO A 271 3.42 8.41 21.60
N LYS A 272 4.05 8.53 22.76
CA LYS A 272 4.93 7.49 23.31
C LYS A 272 4.14 6.66 24.31
N ILE A 273 4.16 5.37 24.13
CA ILE A 273 3.49 4.39 25.00
C ILE A 273 4.54 3.38 25.45
N THR A 274 4.59 3.10 26.74
CA THR A 274 5.47 2.04 27.26
C THR A 274 4.98 0.67 26.80
N TYR A 275 5.85 -0.32 26.76
CA TYR A 275 5.46 -1.71 26.47
C TYR A 275 4.42 -2.23 27.46
N GLU A 276 4.60 -1.91 28.73
CA GLU A 276 3.68 -2.27 29.82
C GLU A 276 2.28 -1.68 29.60
N ASP A 277 2.20 -0.39 29.30
CA ASP A 277 0.93 0.29 29.01
C ASP A 277 0.27 -0.23 27.73
N ALA A 278 1.06 -0.53 26.70
CA ALA A 278 0.54 -1.09 25.46
C ALA A 278 -0.12 -2.45 25.69
N LEU A 279 0.52 -3.33 26.43
CA LEU A 279 -0.07 -4.62 26.80
C LEU A 279 -1.24 -4.48 27.78
N ARG A 280 -1.11 -3.62 28.79
CA ARG A 280 -2.14 -3.40 29.82
C ARG A 280 -3.44 -2.87 29.23
N TYR A 281 -3.35 -1.83 28.38
CA TYR A 281 -4.54 -1.14 27.86
C TYR A 281 -5.05 -1.68 26.52
N TYR A 282 -4.25 -2.42 25.77
CA TYR A 282 -4.61 -2.87 24.42
C TYR A 282 -4.36 -4.35 24.16
N GLY A 283 -3.62 -5.03 25.02
CA GLY A 283 -3.25 -6.44 24.84
C GLY A 283 -2.34 -6.69 23.63
N SER A 284 -1.63 -5.66 23.14
CA SER A 284 -0.78 -5.73 21.96
C SER A 284 0.41 -4.77 22.11
N ASP A 285 1.57 -5.19 21.63
CA ASP A 285 2.77 -4.35 21.50
C ASP A 285 2.68 -3.34 20.34
N LYS A 286 1.62 -3.43 19.51
CA LYS A 286 1.36 -2.55 18.36
C LYS A 286 -0.11 -2.09 18.36
N PRO A 287 -0.53 -1.30 19.37
CA PRO A 287 -1.92 -0.88 19.48
C PRO A 287 -2.34 0.04 18.33
N ASP A 288 -3.56 -0.16 17.82
CA ASP A 288 -4.18 0.78 16.90
C ASP A 288 -4.89 1.88 17.72
N LEU A 289 -4.32 3.07 17.73
CA LEU A 289 -4.83 4.21 18.51
C LEU A 289 -5.89 5.04 17.77
N ARG A 290 -6.33 4.62 16.59
CA ARG A 290 -7.33 5.37 15.79
C ARG A 290 -8.74 5.27 16.34
N PHE A 291 -8.95 4.39 17.31
CA PHE A 291 -10.23 4.23 18.02
C PHE A 291 -9.99 4.00 19.52
N GLU A 292 -10.92 4.48 20.35
CA GLU A 292 -10.84 4.38 21.80
C GLU A 292 -11.55 3.10 22.29
N MET A 293 -10.81 2.00 22.47
CA MET A 293 -11.29 0.77 23.11
C MET A 293 -10.20 0.20 24.02
N ARG A 294 -9.85 0.95 25.06
CA ARG A 294 -8.87 0.51 26.05
C ARG A 294 -9.45 -0.58 26.93
N PHE A 295 -8.61 -1.49 27.38
CA PHE A 295 -8.97 -2.42 28.45
C PHE A 295 -9.16 -1.65 29.76
N VAL A 296 -10.21 -2.02 30.48
CA VAL A 296 -10.51 -1.58 31.84
C VAL A 296 -10.39 -2.78 32.72
N GLU A 297 -9.55 -2.69 33.76
CA GLU A 297 -9.42 -3.74 34.78
C GLU A 297 -10.61 -3.69 35.71
N LEU A 298 -11.22 -4.84 35.92
CA LEU A 298 -12.46 -4.97 36.70
C LEU A 298 -12.30 -5.79 38.00
N ASN A 299 -11.11 -6.30 38.28
CA ASN A 299 -10.88 -7.16 39.47
C ASN A 299 -11.36 -6.52 40.77
N GLU A 300 -11.00 -5.26 41.03
CA GLU A 300 -11.42 -4.55 42.27
C GLU A 300 -12.91 -4.25 42.28
N VAL A 301 -13.51 -4.00 41.12
CA VAL A 301 -14.92 -3.64 40.98
C VAL A 301 -15.83 -4.83 41.13
N ILE A 302 -15.42 -5.99 40.60
CA ILE A 302 -16.20 -7.23 40.67
C ILE A 302 -16.17 -7.80 42.09
N GLY A 303 -15.03 -7.69 42.78
CA GLY A 303 -14.84 -8.24 44.10
C GLY A 303 -15.05 -9.76 44.20
N ALA A 304 -15.33 -10.27 45.37
CA ALA A 304 -15.70 -11.66 45.58
C ALA A 304 -17.10 -11.93 44.98
N THR A 305 -17.23 -12.95 44.14
CA THR A 305 -18.47 -13.29 43.44
C THR A 305 -18.72 -14.80 43.46
N ASP A 306 -19.98 -15.23 43.33
CA ASP A 306 -20.33 -16.63 43.13
C ASP A 306 -20.10 -17.13 41.69
N PHE A 307 -19.57 -16.29 40.82
CA PHE A 307 -19.25 -16.65 39.43
C PHE A 307 -17.83 -17.21 39.35
N PRO A 308 -17.66 -18.54 39.17
CA PRO A 308 -16.35 -19.20 39.27
C PRO A 308 -15.29 -18.66 38.30
N LEU A 309 -15.69 -18.30 37.07
CA LEU A 309 -14.77 -17.81 36.07
C LEU A 309 -14.04 -16.53 36.46
N PHE A 310 -14.69 -15.65 37.23
CA PHE A 310 -14.06 -14.43 37.71
C PHE A 310 -13.19 -14.67 38.94
N ASN A 311 -13.60 -15.59 39.82
CA ASN A 311 -12.82 -15.92 40.99
C ASN A 311 -11.52 -16.67 40.69
N GLU A 312 -11.50 -17.43 39.60
CA GLU A 312 -10.33 -18.19 39.13
C GLU A 312 -9.38 -17.36 38.25
N ALA A 313 -9.83 -16.19 37.76
CA ALA A 313 -9.05 -15.35 36.87
C ALA A 313 -8.08 -14.45 37.65
N GLU A 314 -6.82 -14.46 37.28
CA GLU A 314 -5.83 -13.49 37.80
C GLU A 314 -6.15 -12.07 37.32
N LEU A 315 -6.72 -11.92 36.13
CA LEU A 315 -7.07 -10.64 35.52
C LEU A 315 -8.42 -10.74 34.81
N VAL A 316 -9.33 -9.82 35.16
CA VAL A 316 -10.59 -9.61 34.47
C VAL A 316 -10.59 -8.23 33.84
N VAL A 317 -10.70 -8.19 32.50
CA VAL A 317 -10.71 -6.94 31.70
C VAL A 317 -11.95 -6.86 30.84
N GLY A 318 -12.45 -5.65 30.63
CA GLY A 318 -13.52 -5.35 29.71
C GLY A 318 -13.13 -4.26 28.71
N ILE A 319 -13.88 -4.17 27.61
CA ILE A 319 -13.83 -3.05 26.65
C ILE A 319 -15.22 -2.46 26.48
N ASN A 320 -15.28 -1.17 26.26
CA ASN A 320 -16.53 -0.49 25.90
C ASN A 320 -16.65 -0.37 24.38
N ALA A 321 -17.55 -1.14 23.77
CA ALA A 321 -17.93 -0.98 22.38
C ALA A 321 -19.05 0.06 22.28
N LYS A 322 -18.68 1.34 22.11
CA LYS A 322 -19.61 2.47 21.98
C LYS A 322 -20.64 2.21 20.86
N ASP A 323 -21.86 2.63 21.05
CA ASP A 323 -23.00 2.51 20.12
C ASP A 323 -23.44 1.08 19.74
N CYS A 324 -22.90 0.05 20.40
CA CYS A 324 -23.23 -1.35 20.16
C CYS A 324 -24.36 -1.90 21.05
N GLY A 325 -24.95 -1.08 21.90
CA GLY A 325 -26.09 -1.49 22.76
C GLY A 325 -27.30 -2.04 21.99
N GLY A 326 -27.50 -1.59 20.75
CA GLY A 326 -28.55 -2.06 19.85
C GLY A 326 -28.31 -3.43 19.19
N TYR A 327 -27.17 -4.10 19.42
CA TYR A 327 -26.89 -5.39 18.79
C TYR A 327 -27.95 -6.44 19.08
N SER A 328 -28.41 -7.12 18.04
CA SER A 328 -29.35 -8.24 18.11
C SER A 328 -28.67 -9.47 18.73
N ARG A 329 -29.47 -10.42 19.19
CA ARG A 329 -28.96 -11.70 19.69
C ARG A 329 -28.06 -12.40 18.67
N LYS A 330 -28.44 -12.37 17.40
CA LYS A 330 -27.65 -12.98 16.32
C LYS A 330 -26.26 -12.35 16.22
N GLN A 331 -26.14 -11.03 16.29
CA GLN A 331 -24.86 -10.33 16.24
C GLN A 331 -23.98 -10.65 17.45
N LEU A 332 -24.58 -10.76 18.65
CA LEU A 332 -23.86 -11.18 19.86
C LEU A 332 -23.38 -12.63 19.77
N ASP A 333 -24.22 -13.53 19.24
CA ASP A 333 -23.85 -14.93 19.02
C ASP A 333 -22.71 -15.04 17.98
N GLU A 334 -22.71 -14.21 16.94
CA GLU A 334 -21.62 -14.09 15.96
C GLU A 334 -20.30 -13.64 16.61
N LEU A 335 -20.34 -12.68 17.54
CA LEU A 335 -19.16 -12.26 18.31
C LEU A 335 -18.65 -13.38 19.23
N VAL A 336 -19.54 -14.10 19.92
CA VAL A 336 -19.17 -15.25 20.75
C VAL A 336 -18.50 -16.32 19.88
N ASN A 337 -19.04 -16.58 18.70
CA ASN A 337 -18.46 -17.54 17.77
C ASN A 337 -17.11 -17.07 17.21
N PHE A 338 -16.96 -15.76 16.97
CA PHE A 338 -15.71 -15.19 16.52
C PHE A 338 -14.58 -15.38 17.55
N VAL A 339 -14.82 -15.06 18.81
CA VAL A 339 -13.78 -15.18 19.86
C VAL A 339 -13.40 -16.64 20.14
N ARG A 340 -14.30 -17.59 19.86
CA ARG A 340 -14.04 -19.04 19.99
C ARG A 340 -13.24 -19.65 18.85
N LYS A 341 -13.00 -18.92 17.77
CA LYS A 341 -12.17 -19.45 16.68
C LYS A 341 -10.77 -19.77 17.17
N PRO A 342 -10.13 -20.84 16.63
CA PRO A 342 -8.78 -21.24 17.08
C PRO A 342 -7.73 -20.12 17.03
N GLN A 343 -7.88 -19.19 16.09
CA GLN A 343 -6.98 -18.05 15.93
C GLN A 343 -7.09 -17.04 17.07
N VAL A 344 -8.26 -16.91 17.71
CA VAL A 344 -8.52 -16.03 18.86
C VAL A 344 -8.33 -16.79 20.17
N GLY A 345 -8.84 -18.04 20.24
CA GLY A 345 -8.59 -18.98 21.31
C GLY A 345 -9.35 -18.74 22.61
N ALA A 346 -10.33 -17.80 22.66
CA ALA A 346 -11.11 -17.56 23.86
C ALA A 346 -12.18 -18.65 24.08
N LYS A 347 -12.43 -19.02 25.32
CA LYS A 347 -13.48 -20.00 25.69
C LYS A 347 -14.89 -19.44 25.51
N GLY A 348 -15.07 -18.13 25.56
CA GLY A 348 -16.36 -17.44 25.41
C GLY A 348 -16.22 -15.94 25.54
N LEU A 349 -17.34 -15.25 25.48
CA LEU A 349 -17.46 -13.80 25.64
C LEU A 349 -18.59 -13.52 26.64
N ILE A 350 -18.27 -12.74 27.64
CA ILE A 350 -19.26 -12.15 28.56
C ILE A 350 -19.57 -10.76 28.01
N TYR A 351 -20.84 -10.43 27.90
CA TYR A 351 -21.27 -9.10 27.47
C TYR A 351 -22.31 -8.51 28.43
N VAL A 352 -22.28 -7.18 28.56
CA VAL A 352 -23.26 -6.37 29.24
C VAL A 352 -23.77 -5.33 28.25
N LYS A 353 -25.06 -5.25 28.02
CA LYS A 353 -25.73 -4.24 27.22
C LYS A 353 -26.32 -3.17 28.12
N TYR A 354 -26.03 -1.92 27.81
CA TYR A 354 -26.71 -0.78 28.39
C TYR A 354 -27.84 -0.35 27.44
N ASN A 355 -29.06 -0.39 27.93
CA ASN A 355 -30.26 -0.06 27.15
C ASN A 355 -30.63 1.41 27.33
N LEU A 356 -31.38 1.96 26.33
CA LEU A 356 -31.82 3.37 26.32
C LEU A 356 -32.71 3.75 27.54
N ASP A 357 -33.36 2.78 28.20
CA ASP A 357 -34.18 2.97 29.40
C ASP A 357 -33.34 2.98 30.70
N GLY A 358 -32.01 2.88 30.56
CA GLY A 358 -31.09 2.86 31.69
C GLY A 358 -30.91 1.47 32.32
N SER A 359 -31.57 0.43 31.81
CA SER A 359 -31.41 -0.94 32.29
C SER A 359 -30.20 -1.63 31.67
N PHE A 360 -29.69 -2.65 32.35
CA PHE A 360 -28.62 -3.52 31.86
C PHE A 360 -29.18 -4.91 31.52
N LYS A 361 -28.63 -5.51 30.46
CA LYS A 361 -28.87 -6.90 30.11
C LYS A 361 -27.53 -7.58 29.84
N SER A 362 -27.29 -8.70 30.53
CA SER A 362 -26.00 -9.40 30.46
C SER A 362 -26.16 -10.87 30.11
N SER A 363 -25.09 -11.48 29.65
CA SER A 363 -24.97 -12.94 29.53
C SER A 363 -24.83 -13.62 30.92
N VAL A 364 -24.61 -12.86 31.98
CA VAL A 364 -24.37 -13.31 33.36
C VAL A 364 -25.39 -12.75 34.37
N ASP A 365 -26.57 -12.36 33.92
CA ASP A 365 -27.69 -11.81 34.74
C ASP A 365 -28.05 -12.68 35.96
N LYS A 366 -27.72 -13.97 35.93
CA LYS A 366 -27.97 -14.91 37.03
C LYS A 366 -27.04 -14.69 38.22
N PHE A 367 -25.90 -14.06 38.01
CA PHE A 367 -24.85 -13.88 39.02
C PHE A 367 -24.71 -12.43 39.47
N PHE A 368 -25.14 -11.48 38.64
CA PHE A 368 -24.97 -10.05 38.89
C PHE A 368 -26.26 -9.30 38.64
N ASP A 369 -26.66 -8.53 39.66
CA ASP A 369 -27.86 -7.68 39.61
C ASP A 369 -27.60 -6.35 38.87
N GLN A 370 -28.64 -5.52 38.75
CA GLN A 370 -28.57 -4.23 38.06
C GLN A 370 -27.60 -3.24 38.75
N ASP A 371 -27.48 -3.31 40.09
CA ASP A 371 -26.61 -2.43 40.85
C ASP A 371 -25.14 -2.78 40.61
N ALA A 372 -24.81 -4.07 40.58
CA ALA A 372 -23.47 -4.56 40.22
C ALA A 372 -23.10 -4.15 38.81
N LEU A 373 -23.96 -4.38 37.81
CA LEU A 373 -23.74 -4.02 36.43
C LEU A 373 -23.63 -2.50 36.24
N SER A 374 -24.44 -1.71 36.96
CA SER A 374 -24.34 -0.25 36.97
C SER A 374 -22.99 0.23 37.53
N THR A 375 -22.49 -0.48 38.56
CA THR A 375 -21.17 -0.15 39.12
C THR A 375 -20.07 -0.40 38.13
N TRP A 376 -20.09 -1.51 37.39
CA TRP A 376 -19.11 -1.78 36.33
C TRP A 376 -19.14 -0.69 35.26
N ALA A 377 -20.33 -0.28 34.80
CA ALA A 377 -20.52 0.71 33.76
C ALA A 377 -19.86 2.08 34.05
N LYS A 378 -19.63 2.41 35.32
CA LYS A 378 -18.95 3.67 35.73
C LYS A 378 -17.48 3.71 35.39
N TYR A 379 -16.87 2.57 35.06
CA TYR A 379 -15.45 2.46 34.72
C TYR A 379 -15.20 2.54 33.21
N PHE A 380 -16.25 2.55 32.40
CA PHE A 380 -16.24 2.67 30.94
C PHE A 380 -16.82 4.01 30.48
#